data_131363105b39eaffa3d9378393234337
#
_entry.id   131363105b39eaffa3d9378393234337
#
_cell.length_a   1.000
_cell.length_b   1.000
_cell.length_c   1.000
_cell.angle_alpha   90.00
_cell.angle_beta   90.00
_cell.angle_gamma   90.00
#
_symmetry.space_group_name_H-M   'P 1'
#
loop_
_entity.id
_entity.type
_entity.pdbx_description
1 polymer ?
#
loop_
_entity_poly.entity_id
_entity_poly.type
_entity_poly.pdbx_seq_one_letter_code
_entity_poly.pdbx_strand_id
1 'polypeptide(L)'
;MKHFKHMQATSADQAAKEAASGKAWVMAGGTDLLGTLKDEIFPEYPETVIDLKTIEGMDAIEEDGDALRIGALAKLSDVAENELVKTYAAALAQAAGRVASPTIRHMGTIGGNVCQMHRCWYFRVPDDRFHCRRKGGATCPARIGDNRYHSDRKSVV
;
A
#
# COMPACT_ATOMS: atom_id res chain seq x y z
N MET A 1 -0.25 -19.16 -2.20
CA MET A 1 0.85 -18.22 -1.89
C MET A 1 2.17 -18.97 -1.96
N LYS A 2 3.09 -18.51 -2.79
CA LYS A 2 4.41 -19.12 -2.97
C LYS A 2 5.30 -18.82 -1.75
N HIS A 3 6.39 -19.57 -1.62
CA HIS A 3 7.35 -19.40 -0.53
C HIS A 3 8.19 -18.12 -0.75
N PHE A 4 8.46 -17.38 0.30
CA PHE A 4 9.37 -16.24 0.33
C PHE A 4 10.09 -16.17 1.67
N LYS A 5 11.23 -15.51 1.71
CA LYS A 5 11.94 -15.20 2.94
C LYS A 5 11.31 -13.98 3.60
N HIS A 6 11.06 -14.05 4.91
CA HIS A 6 10.63 -12.89 5.70
C HIS A 6 11.84 -12.23 6.36
N MET A 7 11.96 -10.91 6.25
CA MET A 7 13.02 -10.12 6.86
C MET A 7 12.41 -8.92 7.58
N GLN A 8 12.84 -8.68 8.80
CA GLN A 8 12.51 -7.47 9.56
C GLN A 8 13.59 -6.41 9.32
N ALA A 9 13.19 -5.24 8.85
CA ALA A 9 14.11 -4.13 8.67
C ALA A 9 14.26 -3.34 9.97
N THR A 10 15.50 -2.95 10.28
CA THR A 10 15.83 -2.13 11.45
C THR A 10 15.97 -0.64 11.11
N SER A 11 16.06 -0.30 9.81
CA SER A 11 16.09 1.07 9.34
C SER A 11 15.48 1.19 7.93
N ALA A 12 15.07 2.41 7.56
CA ALA A 12 14.57 2.71 6.23
C ALA A 12 15.65 2.49 5.15
N ASP A 13 16.91 2.85 5.44
CA ASP A 13 18.03 2.65 4.53
C ASP A 13 18.29 1.18 4.26
N GLN A 14 18.22 0.33 5.29
CA GLN A 14 18.34 -1.12 5.11
C GLN A 14 17.22 -1.64 4.21
N ALA A 15 15.96 -1.25 4.48
CA ALA A 15 14.82 -1.67 3.68
C ALA A 15 14.95 -1.21 2.22
N ALA A 16 15.37 0.04 1.99
CA ALA A 16 15.58 0.59 0.65
C ALA A 16 16.69 -0.15 -0.12
N LYS A 17 17.81 -0.44 0.54
CA LYS A 17 18.94 -1.19 -0.05
C LYS A 17 18.52 -2.60 -0.48
N GLU A 18 17.80 -3.30 0.37
CA GLU A 18 17.31 -4.65 0.04
C GLU A 18 16.26 -4.62 -1.07
N ALA A 19 15.34 -3.65 -1.03
CA ALA A 19 14.31 -3.49 -2.07
C ALA A 19 14.90 -3.11 -3.43
N ALA A 20 16.04 -2.41 -3.47
CA ALA A 20 16.72 -2.02 -4.71
C ALA A 20 17.19 -3.24 -5.54
N SER A 21 17.27 -4.42 -4.97
CA SER A 21 17.58 -5.67 -5.69
C SER A 21 16.48 -6.03 -6.73
N GLY A 22 15.29 -5.46 -6.61
CA GLY A 22 14.10 -5.79 -7.41
C GLY A 22 13.43 -7.12 -7.04
N LYS A 23 14.06 -7.92 -6.17
CA LYS A 23 13.56 -9.23 -5.73
C LYS A 23 12.92 -9.22 -4.35
N ALA A 24 12.96 -8.08 -3.68
CA ALA A 24 12.36 -7.91 -2.37
C ALA A 24 11.24 -6.86 -2.42
N TRP A 25 10.14 -7.16 -1.72
CA TRP A 25 8.99 -6.27 -1.62
C TRP A 25 8.79 -5.84 -0.17
N VAL A 26 8.47 -4.57 0.03
CA VAL A 26 8.25 -4.00 1.36
C VAL A 26 6.82 -4.22 1.84
N MET A 27 6.65 -4.52 3.12
CA MET A 27 5.37 -4.73 3.77
C MET A 27 5.24 -3.84 5.00
N ALA A 28 4.18 -3.03 5.02
CA ALA A 28 3.74 -2.31 6.20
C ALA A 28 2.59 -3.09 6.89
N GLY A 29 1.35 -2.60 6.87
CA GLY A 29 0.19 -3.29 7.44
C GLY A 29 -0.20 -4.60 6.74
N GLY A 30 0.29 -4.86 5.55
CA GLY A 30 0.06 -6.10 4.81
C GLY A 30 -1.33 -6.25 4.17
N THR A 31 -2.25 -5.34 4.43
CA THR A 31 -3.67 -5.45 4.02
C THR A 31 -3.91 -5.48 2.51
N ASP A 32 -2.97 -5.00 1.71
CA ASP A 32 -3.00 -5.13 0.25
C ASP A 32 -2.00 -6.17 -0.26
N LEU A 33 -0.75 -6.12 0.23
CA LEU A 33 0.32 -6.97 -0.26
C LEU A 33 0.04 -8.46 -0.04
N LEU A 34 -0.43 -8.85 1.15
CA LEU A 34 -0.68 -10.26 1.44
C LEU A 34 -1.79 -10.84 0.55
N GLY A 35 -2.84 -10.07 0.27
CA GLY A 35 -3.86 -10.46 -0.71
C GLY A 35 -3.27 -10.61 -2.13
N THR A 36 -2.44 -9.66 -2.54
CA THR A 36 -1.75 -9.68 -3.84
C THR A 36 -0.86 -10.92 -4.00
N LEU A 37 -0.13 -11.28 -2.94
CA LEU A 37 0.73 -12.47 -2.92
C LEU A 37 -0.09 -13.77 -2.88
N LYS A 38 -1.17 -13.80 -2.10
CA LYS A 38 -2.06 -14.95 -1.98
C LYS A 38 -2.74 -15.29 -3.30
N ASP A 39 -3.19 -14.27 -4.00
CA ASP A 39 -3.92 -14.40 -5.27
C ASP A 39 -2.97 -14.47 -6.49
N GLU A 40 -1.66 -14.44 -6.26
CA GLU A 40 -0.62 -14.53 -7.30
C GLU A 40 -0.85 -13.57 -8.47
N ILE A 41 -1.20 -12.31 -8.14
CA ILE A 41 -1.62 -11.30 -9.12
C ILE A 41 -0.50 -10.96 -10.10
N PHE A 42 0.76 -10.94 -9.65
CA PHE A 42 1.91 -10.66 -10.50
C PHE A 42 2.56 -11.93 -11.04
N PRO A 43 3.06 -11.91 -12.28
CA PRO A 43 3.84 -13.02 -12.83
C PRO A 43 5.14 -13.23 -12.06
N GLU A 44 5.77 -12.14 -11.63
CA GLU A 44 6.95 -12.17 -10.76
C GLU A 44 6.52 -12.23 -9.30
N TYR A 45 7.27 -12.99 -8.51
CA TYR A 45 7.01 -13.16 -7.09
C TYR A 45 8.26 -12.79 -6.29
N PRO A 46 8.13 -12.07 -5.17
CA PRO A 46 9.31 -11.68 -4.40
C PRO A 46 10.00 -12.89 -3.78
N GLU A 47 11.32 -12.88 -3.79
CA GLU A 47 12.13 -13.84 -3.03
C GLU A 47 12.13 -13.49 -1.53
N THR A 48 12.00 -12.19 -1.21
CA THR A 48 11.98 -11.67 0.16
C THR A 48 10.83 -10.69 0.37
N VAL A 49 10.15 -10.78 1.51
CA VAL A 49 9.23 -9.75 2.00
C VAL A 49 9.86 -9.06 3.21
N ILE A 50 10.04 -7.75 3.10
CA ILE A 50 10.68 -6.90 4.11
C ILE A 50 9.59 -6.27 4.97
N ASP A 51 9.52 -6.65 6.24
CA ASP A 51 8.62 -6.04 7.21
C ASP A 51 9.22 -4.73 7.73
N LEU A 52 8.47 -3.64 7.57
CA LEU A 52 8.88 -2.30 8.01
C LEU A 52 8.42 -1.97 9.43
N LYS A 53 7.54 -2.75 10.03
CA LYS A 53 6.89 -2.43 11.32
C LYS A 53 7.84 -2.35 12.51
N THR A 54 9.04 -2.86 12.36
CA THR A 54 10.10 -2.83 13.36
C THR A 54 10.98 -1.58 13.32
N ILE A 55 10.75 -0.69 12.36
CA ILE A 55 11.50 0.57 12.23
C ILE A 55 10.87 1.61 13.16
N GLU A 56 11.62 2.00 14.17
CA GLU A 56 11.18 2.99 15.17
C GLU A 56 10.91 4.37 14.56
N GLY A 57 9.90 5.07 15.08
CA GLY A 57 9.57 6.46 14.71
C GLY A 57 8.88 6.62 13.35
N MET A 58 8.72 5.56 12.56
CA MET A 58 8.02 5.66 11.27
C MET A 58 6.49 5.72 11.38
N ASP A 59 5.93 5.65 12.57
CA ASP A 59 4.49 5.78 12.86
C ASP A 59 4.12 7.08 13.57
N ALA A 60 5.11 7.94 13.87
CA ALA A 60 4.91 9.20 14.57
C ALA A 60 4.05 10.19 13.75
N ILE A 61 3.20 10.95 14.47
CA ILE A 61 2.43 12.09 13.91
C ILE A 61 2.79 13.29 14.77
N GLU A 62 3.45 14.28 14.18
CA GLU A 62 4.02 15.41 14.92
C GLU A 62 4.05 16.69 14.09
N GLU A 63 4.08 17.83 14.76
CA GLU A 63 4.36 19.11 14.13
C GLU A 63 5.86 19.23 13.82
N ASP A 64 6.17 19.73 12.62
CA ASP A 64 7.53 19.96 12.16
C ASP A 64 7.60 21.35 11.50
N GLY A 65 7.84 22.38 12.31
CA GLY A 65 7.78 23.76 11.87
C GLY A 65 6.39 24.14 11.36
N ASP A 66 6.29 24.52 10.09
CA ASP A 66 5.04 24.90 9.42
C ASP A 66 4.29 23.68 8.82
N ALA A 67 4.79 22.48 9.04
CA ALA A 67 4.26 21.25 8.45
C ALA A 67 3.77 20.25 9.50
N LEU A 68 2.83 19.41 9.11
CA LEU A 68 2.46 18.22 9.84
C LEU A 68 3.20 17.02 9.25
N ARG A 69 4.08 16.41 10.03
CA ARG A 69 4.79 15.19 9.64
C ARG A 69 4.01 13.96 10.08
N ILE A 70 3.68 13.09 9.13
CA ILE A 70 2.98 11.84 9.38
C ILE A 70 3.87 10.69 8.92
N GLY A 71 4.26 9.84 9.84
CA GLY A 71 5.07 8.67 9.54
C GLY A 71 4.35 7.69 8.63
N ALA A 72 5.08 7.09 7.69
CA ALA A 72 4.51 6.18 6.69
C ALA A 72 3.84 4.93 7.30
N LEU A 73 4.22 4.55 8.51
CA LEU A 73 3.65 3.44 9.26
C LEU A 73 2.51 3.84 10.20
N ALA A 74 2.17 5.13 10.31
CA ALA A 74 0.98 5.57 11.05
C ALA A 74 -0.26 4.86 10.50
N LYS A 75 -1.05 4.26 11.39
CA LYS A 75 -2.23 3.52 10.98
C LYS A 75 -3.32 4.48 10.52
N LEU A 76 -4.16 4.04 9.60
CA LEU A 76 -5.27 4.86 9.11
C LEU A 76 -6.24 5.23 10.22
N SER A 77 -6.45 4.37 11.23
CA SER A 77 -7.20 4.69 12.45
C SER A 77 -6.60 5.86 13.22
N ASP A 78 -5.28 5.81 13.43
CA ASP A 78 -4.57 6.81 14.20
C ASP A 78 -4.56 8.16 13.46
N VAL A 79 -4.35 8.15 12.14
CA VAL A 79 -4.46 9.35 11.29
C VAL A 79 -5.87 9.97 11.37
N ALA A 80 -6.92 9.13 11.38
CA ALA A 80 -8.31 9.61 11.44
C ALA A 80 -8.68 10.23 12.80
N GLU A 81 -8.09 9.74 13.88
CA GLU A 81 -8.43 10.11 15.24
C GLU A 81 -7.51 11.14 15.88
N ASN A 82 -6.32 11.37 15.28
CA ASN A 82 -5.31 12.29 15.80
C ASN A 82 -5.76 13.75 15.75
N GLU A 83 -5.63 14.48 16.85
CA GLU A 83 -6.08 15.87 16.98
C GLU A 83 -5.28 16.84 16.09
N LEU A 84 -3.97 16.62 15.89
CA LEU A 84 -3.17 17.44 14.99
C LEU A 84 -3.67 17.27 13.54
N VAL A 85 -3.94 16.04 13.12
CA VAL A 85 -4.46 15.78 11.76
C VAL A 85 -5.86 16.39 11.59
N LYS A 86 -6.74 16.30 12.59
CA LYS A 86 -8.05 16.94 12.55
C LYS A 86 -7.97 18.46 12.44
N THR A 87 -6.99 19.05 13.13
CA THR A 87 -6.80 20.51 13.15
C THR A 87 -6.18 21.03 11.86
N TYR A 88 -5.08 20.44 11.42
CA TYR A 88 -4.29 20.95 10.30
C TYR A 88 -4.62 20.33 8.95
N ALA A 89 -5.21 19.14 8.95
CA ALA A 89 -5.53 18.37 7.75
C ALA A 89 -6.87 17.62 7.86
N ALA A 90 -7.93 18.32 8.23
CA ALA A 90 -9.26 17.73 8.50
C ALA A 90 -9.77 16.84 7.37
N ALA A 91 -9.53 17.21 6.11
CA ALA A 91 -9.91 16.39 4.96
C ALA A 91 -9.19 15.03 4.96
N LEU A 92 -7.90 15.00 5.37
CA LEU A 92 -7.15 13.76 5.49
C LEU A 92 -7.71 12.88 6.62
N ALA A 93 -8.02 13.45 7.78
CA ALA A 93 -8.62 12.72 8.89
C ALA A 93 -9.95 12.06 8.48
N GLN A 94 -10.83 12.84 7.84
CA GLN A 94 -12.12 12.35 7.34
C GLN A 94 -11.95 11.23 6.30
N ALA A 95 -11.03 11.42 5.37
CA ALA A 95 -10.77 10.47 4.33
C ALA A 95 -10.19 9.17 4.91
N ALA A 96 -9.19 9.24 5.80
CA ALA A 96 -8.63 8.07 6.49
C ALA A 96 -9.71 7.29 7.25
N GLY A 97 -10.62 7.98 7.92
CA GLY A 97 -11.75 7.39 8.65
C GLY A 97 -12.76 6.65 7.77
N ARG A 98 -12.76 6.89 6.47
CA ARG A 98 -13.66 6.25 5.50
C ARG A 98 -13.02 5.14 4.67
N VAL A 99 -11.72 4.89 4.84
CA VAL A 99 -11.04 3.79 4.12
C VAL A 99 -11.56 2.44 4.61
N ALA A 100 -12.04 1.63 3.68
CA ALA A 100 -12.41 0.22 3.88
C ALA A 100 -13.23 -0.06 5.16
N SER A 101 -12.82 -1.05 5.98
CA SER A 101 -13.44 -1.42 7.26
C SER A 101 -12.58 -0.94 8.45
N PRO A 102 -13.17 -0.82 9.66
CA PRO A 102 -12.42 -0.52 10.87
C PRO A 102 -11.21 -1.45 11.07
N THR A 103 -11.40 -2.76 10.89
CA THR A 103 -10.31 -3.75 11.00
C THR A 103 -9.15 -3.47 10.04
N ILE A 104 -9.46 -3.07 8.81
CA ILE A 104 -8.43 -2.71 7.83
C ILE A 104 -7.71 -1.42 8.25
N ARG A 105 -8.42 -0.43 8.77
CA ARG A 105 -7.81 0.83 9.23
C ARG A 105 -6.87 0.65 10.42
N HIS A 106 -7.16 -0.28 11.32
CA HIS A 106 -6.28 -0.62 12.45
C HIS A 106 -5.02 -1.40 12.06
N MET A 107 -4.96 -1.94 10.86
CA MET A 107 -3.80 -2.66 10.33
C MET A 107 -3.10 -1.91 9.19
N GLY A 108 -3.87 -1.30 8.31
CA GLY A 108 -3.36 -0.54 7.16
C GLY A 108 -2.73 0.77 7.61
N THR A 109 -1.63 1.12 6.96
CA THR A 109 -0.86 2.35 7.23
C THR A 109 -1.08 3.38 6.15
N ILE A 110 -0.83 4.66 6.46
CA ILE A 110 -0.97 5.74 5.47
C ILE A 110 -0.03 5.54 4.27
N GLY A 111 1.23 5.21 4.50
CA GLY A 111 2.18 4.92 3.43
C GLY A 111 1.78 3.71 2.59
N GLY A 112 1.33 2.62 3.23
CA GLY A 112 0.80 1.45 2.54
C GLY A 112 -0.46 1.77 1.73
N ASN A 113 -1.34 2.63 2.22
CA ASN A 113 -2.52 3.08 1.49
C ASN A 113 -2.14 3.88 0.24
N VAL A 114 -1.21 4.83 0.35
CA VAL A 114 -0.72 5.61 -0.80
C VAL A 114 -0.05 4.71 -1.84
N CYS A 115 0.69 3.70 -1.40
CA CYS A 115 1.44 2.78 -2.26
C CYS A 115 0.65 1.54 -2.70
N GLN A 116 -0.61 1.36 -2.28
CA GLN A 116 -1.40 0.19 -2.62
C GLN A 116 -1.59 0.01 -4.13
N MET A 117 -1.80 -1.24 -4.54
CA MET A 117 -2.06 -1.59 -5.93
C MET A 117 -3.49 -1.26 -6.35
N HIS A 118 -3.69 -1.09 -7.66
CA HIS A 118 -5.01 -0.79 -8.22
C HIS A 118 -6.04 -1.86 -7.88
N ARG A 119 -7.32 -1.44 -7.74
CA ARG A 119 -8.48 -2.31 -7.51
C ARG A 119 -9.12 -2.83 -8.80
N CYS A 120 -8.55 -2.50 -9.95
CA CYS A 120 -9.03 -2.93 -11.26
C CYS A 120 -9.10 -4.46 -11.38
N TRP A 121 -10.24 -5.01 -11.75
CA TRP A 121 -10.43 -6.46 -11.86
C TRP A 121 -9.59 -7.07 -12.97
N TYR A 122 -9.40 -6.39 -14.10
CA TYR A 122 -8.49 -6.84 -15.15
C TYR A 122 -7.04 -7.00 -14.65
N PHE A 123 -6.63 -6.14 -13.71
CA PHE A 123 -5.32 -6.21 -13.08
C PHE A 123 -5.24 -7.31 -12.00
N ARG A 124 -6.32 -7.51 -11.22
CA ARG A 124 -6.34 -8.39 -10.05
C ARG A 124 -6.54 -9.87 -10.36
N VAL A 125 -6.65 -10.28 -11.61
CA VAL A 125 -6.66 -11.70 -11.97
C VAL A 125 -5.26 -12.31 -11.82
N PRO A 126 -5.13 -13.56 -11.40
CA PRO A 126 -3.83 -14.20 -11.13
C PRO A 126 -2.96 -14.37 -12.38
N ASP A 127 -3.57 -14.62 -13.52
CA ASP A 127 -2.88 -14.67 -14.82
C ASP A 127 -3.04 -13.35 -15.59
N ASP A 128 -2.26 -13.15 -16.63
CA ASP A 128 -2.39 -11.98 -17.50
C ASP A 128 -3.32 -12.25 -18.70
N ARG A 129 -4.42 -12.97 -18.50
CA ARG A 129 -5.38 -13.31 -19.57
C ARG A 129 -5.95 -12.12 -20.32
N PHE A 130 -5.88 -10.93 -19.73
CA PHE A 130 -6.33 -9.68 -20.33
C PHE A 130 -5.21 -8.84 -20.92
N HIS A 131 -3.97 -9.34 -20.93
CA HIS A 131 -2.79 -8.62 -21.42
C HIS A 131 -2.69 -7.20 -20.87
N CYS A 132 -2.91 -7.06 -19.55
CA CYS A 132 -2.94 -5.78 -18.85
C CYS A 132 -1.59 -5.06 -18.93
N ARG A 133 -1.62 -3.81 -19.39
CA ARG A 133 -0.39 -2.98 -19.53
C ARG A 133 0.42 -2.88 -18.22
N ARG A 134 -0.24 -2.90 -17.06
CA ARG A 134 0.44 -2.85 -15.76
C ARG A 134 1.10 -4.17 -15.35
N LYS A 135 0.86 -5.23 -16.08
CA LYS A 135 1.50 -6.55 -15.94
C LYS A 135 2.46 -6.85 -17.09
N GLY A 136 2.83 -5.86 -17.89
CA GLY A 136 3.69 -6.04 -19.06
C GLY A 136 2.94 -6.26 -20.37
N GLY A 137 1.61 -6.26 -20.38
CA GLY A 137 0.80 -6.35 -21.59
C GLY A 137 0.78 -5.05 -22.40
N ALA A 138 0.25 -5.10 -23.62
CA ALA A 138 0.28 -3.97 -24.55
C ALA A 138 -0.81 -2.93 -24.32
N THR A 139 -1.95 -3.31 -23.73
CA THR A 139 -3.15 -2.47 -23.69
C THR A 139 -3.75 -2.34 -22.29
N CYS A 140 -4.66 -1.39 -22.15
CA CYS A 140 -5.50 -1.29 -20.95
C CYS A 140 -6.92 -1.76 -21.31
N PRO A 141 -7.34 -2.95 -20.88
CA PRO A 141 -8.67 -3.48 -21.21
C PRO A 141 -9.82 -2.58 -20.75
N ALA A 142 -9.65 -1.86 -19.65
CA ALA A 142 -10.65 -0.94 -19.13
C ALA A 142 -10.92 0.28 -20.03
N ARG A 143 -10.09 0.56 -21.06
CA ARG A 143 -10.31 1.66 -22.01
C ARG A 143 -11.33 1.31 -23.09
N ILE A 144 -11.46 0.04 -23.42
CA ILE A 144 -12.29 -0.45 -24.54
C ILE A 144 -13.41 -1.38 -24.08
N GLY A 145 -13.31 -1.95 -22.87
CA GLY A 145 -14.29 -2.86 -22.29
C GLY A 145 -15.13 -2.20 -21.19
N ASP A 146 -15.74 -3.02 -20.35
CA ASP A 146 -16.46 -2.57 -19.16
C ASP A 146 -15.48 -1.93 -18.17
N ASN A 147 -15.69 -0.65 -17.85
CA ASN A 147 -14.80 0.12 -17.01
C ASN A 147 -15.45 0.65 -15.73
N ARG A 148 -16.69 0.30 -15.42
CA ARG A 148 -17.43 0.80 -14.26
C ARG A 148 -16.72 0.57 -12.94
N TYR A 149 -15.94 -0.51 -12.84
CA TYR A 149 -15.19 -0.91 -11.63
C TYR A 149 -13.68 -1.06 -11.89
N HIS A 150 -13.17 -0.59 -13.04
CA HIS A 150 -11.84 -0.99 -13.52
C HIS A 150 -10.88 0.16 -13.80
N SER A 151 -11.40 1.34 -14.14
CA SER A 151 -10.59 2.52 -14.44
C SER A 151 -10.33 3.38 -13.22
N ASP A 152 -10.33 2.77 -12.04
CA ASP A 152 -10.06 3.49 -10.82
C ASP A 152 -8.68 4.16 -10.89
N ARG A 153 -8.69 5.47 -10.83
CA ARG A 153 -7.52 6.20 -10.40
C ARG A 153 -7.34 5.79 -8.95
N LYS A 154 -6.17 5.33 -8.62
CA LYS A 154 -5.77 5.04 -7.26
C LYS A 154 -6.40 6.09 -6.33
N SER A 155 -7.52 5.77 -5.75
CA SER A 155 -8.10 6.58 -4.71
C SER A 155 -7.19 6.43 -3.51
N VAL A 156 -6.38 7.42 -3.34
CA VAL A 156 -5.78 7.70 -2.07
C VAL A 156 -6.86 8.33 -1.26
N VAL A 157 -7.24 7.69 -0.17
CA VAL A 157 -8.07 8.25 0.87
C VAL A 157 -9.06 9.29 0.39
#